data_1818855ffde8184931f758851e9f285e
#
_entry.id   1818855ffde8184931f758851e9f285e
#
_cell.length_a   1.000
_cell.length_b   1.000
_cell.length_c   1.000
_cell.angle_alpha   90.00
_cell.angle_beta   90.00
_cell.angle_gamma   90.00
#
_symmetry.space_group_name_H-M   'P 1'
#
loop_
_entity.id
_entity.type
_entity.pdbx_description
1 polymer ?
#
loop_
_entity_poly.entity_id
_entity_poly.type
_entity_poly.pdbx_seq_one_letter_code
_entity_poly.pdbx_strand_id
1 'polypeptide(L)'
;IARRQRQMCIRDSLMVNRILGTGVFSTTSTILEQSGSAGMSIIYWVIGGVIAGCGFAVYAEFATAMHRNGGELNYLQHVYRKPKHLVASAYAAQALLLGQAAGNANAAGQYFLRAGKDPNRVGEETDEWSSKGIGIAVILSALFMHAALPKYGLIFQNTVGLFKVVILLLIVFALSL
;
A
#
# COMPACT_ATOMS: atom_id res chain seq x y z
N ILE A 1 -9.86 21.31 20.98
CA ILE A 1 -10.61 20.08 20.61
C ILE A 1 -10.61 19.93 19.09
N ALA A 2 -11.03 20.91 18.29
CA ALA A 2 -11.13 20.82 16.83
C ALA A 2 -9.79 20.50 16.13
N ARG A 3 -8.65 21.00 16.62
CA ARG A 3 -7.33 20.72 16.06
C ARG A 3 -6.90 19.26 16.29
N ARG A 4 -7.19 18.70 17.46
CA ARG A 4 -6.92 17.27 17.77
C ARG A 4 -7.81 16.35 16.95
N GLN A 5 -9.08 16.63 16.81
CA GLN A 5 -10.00 15.86 15.98
C GLN A 5 -9.56 15.85 14.51
N ARG A 6 -9.17 17.00 13.95
CA ARG A 6 -8.67 17.07 12.58
C ARG A 6 -7.39 16.25 12.38
N GLN A 7 -6.47 16.23 13.35
CA GLN A 7 -5.26 15.41 13.27
C GLN A 7 -5.57 13.92 13.37
N MET A 8 -6.56 13.49 14.16
CA MET A 8 -7.02 12.10 14.19
C MET A 8 -7.61 11.68 12.85
N CYS A 9 -8.54 12.43 12.30
CA CYS A 9 -9.14 12.11 11.00
C CYS A 9 -8.10 12.02 9.87
N ILE A 10 -7.07 12.87 9.87
CA ILE A 10 -5.99 12.81 8.88
C ILE A 10 -5.17 11.53 9.06
N ARG A 11 -4.84 11.14 10.30
CA ARG A 11 -4.11 9.89 10.57
C ARG A 11 -4.89 8.67 10.13
N ASP A 12 -6.18 8.60 10.45
CA ASP A 12 -7.04 7.48 10.10
C ASP A 12 -7.18 7.34 8.59
N SER A 13 -7.36 8.45 7.88
CA SER A 13 -7.40 8.47 6.42
C SER A 13 -6.07 8.01 5.79
N LEU A 14 -4.93 8.43 6.35
CA LEU A 14 -3.61 8.00 5.89
C LEU A 14 -3.40 6.49 6.09
N MET A 15 -3.86 5.94 7.22
CA MET A 15 -3.77 4.50 7.50
C MET A 15 -4.64 3.69 6.54
N VAL A 16 -5.90 4.07 6.35
CA VAL A 16 -6.82 3.41 5.41
C VAL A 16 -6.24 3.43 3.99
N ASN A 17 -5.73 4.57 3.56
CA ASN A 17 -5.11 4.71 2.24
C ASN A 17 -3.88 3.83 2.04
N ARG A 18 -3.11 3.59 3.11
CA ARG A 18 -1.93 2.72 3.05
C ARG A 18 -2.30 1.23 3.02
N ILE A 19 -3.36 0.85 3.71
CA ILE A 19 -3.88 -0.53 3.73
C ILE A 19 -4.50 -0.89 2.37
N LEU A 20 -5.33 0.01 1.82
CA LEU A 20 -5.99 -0.16 0.53
C LEU A 20 -5.05 0.23 -0.62
N GLY A 21 -4.08 -0.64 -0.89
CA GLY A 21 -3.12 -0.49 -1.99
C GLY A 21 -3.49 -1.31 -3.22
N THR A 22 -2.55 -1.42 -4.16
CA THR A 22 -2.67 -2.23 -5.38
C THR A 22 -2.87 -3.72 -5.09
N GLY A 23 -2.38 -4.21 -3.94
CA GLY A 23 -2.48 -5.61 -3.55
C GLY A 23 -3.91 -6.12 -3.45
N VAL A 24 -4.86 -5.33 -2.93
CA VAL A 24 -6.26 -5.75 -2.81
C VAL A 24 -6.89 -6.02 -4.18
N PHE A 25 -6.50 -5.27 -5.21
CA PHE A 25 -7.08 -5.38 -6.55
C PHE A 25 -6.34 -6.36 -7.45
N SER A 26 -5.00 -6.36 -7.44
CA SER A 26 -4.19 -7.19 -8.35
C SER A 26 -3.83 -8.56 -7.78
N THR A 27 -3.56 -8.66 -6.48
CA THR A 27 -3.12 -9.92 -5.86
C THR A 27 -4.25 -10.96 -5.82
N THR A 28 -5.49 -10.51 -5.70
CA THR A 28 -6.66 -11.42 -5.65
C THR A 28 -6.80 -12.21 -6.94
N SER A 29 -6.66 -11.57 -8.10
CA SER A 29 -6.71 -12.24 -9.40
C SER A 29 -5.55 -13.22 -9.59
N THR A 30 -4.33 -12.83 -9.21
CA THR A 30 -3.15 -13.68 -9.30
C THR A 30 -3.26 -14.92 -8.41
N ILE A 31 -3.75 -14.77 -7.17
CA ILE A 31 -3.95 -15.92 -6.26
C ILE A 31 -5.01 -16.85 -6.81
N LEU A 32 -6.11 -16.34 -7.39
CA LEU A 32 -7.16 -17.14 -7.98
C LEU A 32 -6.65 -17.93 -9.19
N GLU A 33 -5.88 -17.27 -10.05
CA GLU A 33 -5.28 -17.88 -11.23
C GLU A 33 -4.31 -19.01 -10.86
N GLN A 34 -3.43 -18.77 -9.88
CA GLN A 34 -2.45 -19.77 -9.44
C GLN A 34 -3.05 -20.91 -8.62
N SER A 35 -4.13 -20.66 -7.88
CA SER A 35 -4.79 -21.69 -7.06
C SER A 35 -5.73 -22.60 -7.87
N GLY A 36 -6.11 -22.20 -9.08
CA GLY A 36 -6.99 -22.97 -9.98
C GLY A 36 -8.41 -23.18 -9.45
N SER A 37 -8.72 -22.74 -8.24
CA SER A 37 -10.04 -22.92 -7.58
C SER A 37 -10.36 -21.77 -6.65
N ALA A 38 -11.61 -21.29 -6.71
CA ALA A 38 -12.08 -20.23 -5.82
C ALA A 38 -12.02 -20.66 -4.34
N GLY A 39 -12.33 -21.91 -4.02
CA GLY A 39 -12.26 -22.45 -2.66
C GLY A 39 -10.84 -22.42 -2.09
N MET A 40 -9.85 -22.86 -2.87
CA MET A 40 -8.45 -22.81 -2.45
C MET A 40 -7.95 -21.38 -2.28
N SER A 41 -8.36 -20.48 -3.15
CA SER A 41 -8.03 -19.05 -3.02
C SER A 41 -8.52 -18.47 -1.69
N ILE A 42 -9.74 -18.77 -1.27
CA ILE A 42 -10.30 -18.34 0.01
C ILE A 42 -9.50 -18.92 1.19
N ILE A 43 -9.14 -20.21 1.13
CA ILE A 43 -8.31 -20.83 2.18
C ILE A 43 -6.97 -20.13 2.33
N TYR A 44 -6.28 -19.79 1.23
CA TYR A 44 -5.04 -19.04 1.28
C TYR A 44 -5.21 -17.65 1.89
N TRP A 45 -6.33 -16.96 1.59
CA TRP A 45 -6.64 -15.68 2.22
C TRP A 45 -6.86 -15.80 3.72
N VAL A 46 -7.56 -16.83 4.17
CA VAL A 46 -7.79 -17.09 5.61
C VAL A 46 -6.47 -17.39 6.33
N ILE A 47 -5.64 -18.28 5.77
CA ILE A 47 -4.32 -18.60 6.34
C ILE A 47 -3.44 -17.34 6.40
N GLY A 48 -3.37 -16.57 5.32
CA GLY A 48 -2.64 -15.31 5.28
C GLY A 48 -3.17 -14.30 6.32
N GLY A 49 -4.48 -14.23 6.50
CA GLY A 49 -5.13 -13.40 7.51
C GLY A 49 -4.74 -13.79 8.94
N VAL A 50 -4.69 -15.09 9.24
CA VAL A 50 -4.24 -15.59 10.56
C VAL A 50 -2.78 -15.24 10.81
N ILE A 51 -1.90 -15.45 9.83
CA ILE A 51 -0.47 -15.10 9.95
C ILE A 51 -0.30 -13.60 10.17
N ALA A 52 -1.00 -12.78 9.39
CA ALA A 52 -0.97 -11.33 9.55
C ALA A 52 -1.52 -10.89 10.92
N GLY A 53 -2.57 -11.54 11.41
CA GLY A 53 -3.15 -11.31 12.74
C GLY A 53 -2.14 -11.60 13.87
N CYS A 54 -1.40 -12.69 13.78
CA CYS A 54 -0.33 -13.00 14.72
C CYS A 54 0.76 -11.92 14.70
N GLY A 55 1.19 -11.49 13.52
CA GLY A 55 2.15 -10.38 13.38
C GLY A 55 1.61 -9.08 13.99
N PHE A 56 0.35 -8.76 13.73
CA PHE A 56 -0.29 -7.59 14.32
C PHE A 56 -0.32 -7.64 15.86
N ALA A 57 -0.61 -8.80 16.46
CA ALA A 57 -0.62 -8.96 17.92
C ALA A 57 0.75 -8.64 18.52
N VAL A 58 1.84 -9.14 17.93
CA VAL A 58 3.22 -8.84 18.36
C VAL A 58 3.52 -7.34 18.27
N TYR A 59 3.17 -6.70 17.14
CA TYR A 59 3.39 -5.26 16.99
C TYR A 59 2.52 -4.42 17.94
N ALA A 60 1.31 -4.88 18.26
CA ALA A 60 0.44 -4.22 19.22
C ALA A 60 1.04 -4.24 20.63
N GLU A 61 1.64 -5.37 21.07
CA GLU A 61 2.38 -5.44 22.34
C GLU A 61 3.54 -4.45 22.38
N PHE A 62 4.38 -4.42 21.34
CA PHE A 62 5.47 -3.46 21.26
C PHE A 62 4.99 -2.02 21.28
N ALA A 63 3.90 -1.70 20.57
CA ALA A 63 3.32 -0.36 20.51
C ALA A 63 2.82 0.11 21.88
N THR A 64 2.24 -0.79 22.68
CA THR A 64 1.78 -0.47 24.04
C THR A 64 2.92 -0.36 25.05
N ALA A 65 4.00 -1.13 24.87
CA ALA A 65 5.16 -1.12 25.75
C ALA A 65 6.10 0.08 25.46
N MET A 66 6.23 0.47 24.21
CA MET A 66 7.18 1.51 23.77
C MET A 66 6.48 2.71 23.13
N HIS A 67 6.25 3.77 23.91
CA HIS A 67 5.59 5.00 23.48
C HIS A 67 6.54 5.97 22.74
N ARG A 68 7.43 5.46 21.87
CA ARG A 68 8.37 6.27 21.10
C ARG A 68 7.96 6.33 19.63
N ASN A 69 8.15 7.49 19.00
CA ASN A 69 7.96 7.64 17.56
C ASN A 69 9.09 6.91 16.81
N GLY A 70 8.74 6.14 15.78
CA GLY A 70 9.71 5.38 14.98
C GLY A 70 9.28 3.93 14.68
N GLY A 71 8.19 3.47 15.32
CA GLY A 71 7.55 2.18 15.06
C GLY A 71 8.55 1.02 15.03
N GLU A 72 8.50 0.25 13.96
CA GLU A 72 9.26 -0.98 13.75
C GLU A 72 10.77 -0.84 13.96
N LEU A 73 11.36 0.27 13.53
CA LEU A 73 12.78 0.54 13.75
C LEU A 73 13.16 0.52 15.23
N ASN A 74 12.34 1.16 16.08
CA ASN A 74 12.60 1.19 17.52
C ASN A 74 12.42 -0.19 18.17
N TYR A 75 11.44 -0.97 17.72
CA TYR A 75 11.19 -2.32 18.23
C TYR A 75 12.36 -3.24 17.92
N LEU A 76 12.83 -3.22 16.68
CA LEU A 76 13.98 -4.02 16.26
C LEU A 76 15.28 -3.57 16.94
N GLN A 77 15.51 -2.27 17.13
CA GLN A 77 16.67 -1.78 17.88
C GLN A 77 16.64 -2.16 19.37
N HIS A 78 15.45 -2.31 19.95
CA HIS A 78 15.32 -2.76 21.34
C HIS A 78 15.69 -4.23 21.49
N VAL A 79 15.27 -5.07 20.54
CA VAL A 79 15.56 -6.51 20.50
C VAL A 79 17.03 -6.76 20.14
N TYR A 80 17.50 -6.16 19.06
CA TYR A 80 18.85 -6.36 18.53
C TYR A 80 19.78 -5.22 18.95
N ARG A 81 20.37 -5.34 20.13
CA ARG A 81 21.26 -4.31 20.69
C ARG A 81 22.70 -4.35 20.16
N LYS A 82 23.14 -5.48 19.65
CA LYS A 82 24.51 -5.71 19.16
C LYS A 82 24.48 -6.39 17.79
N PRO A 83 25.30 -5.95 16.82
CA PRO A 83 26.15 -4.75 16.84
C PRO A 83 25.35 -3.44 16.75
N LYS A 84 25.93 -2.34 17.31
CA LYS A 84 25.29 -1.02 17.27
C LYS A 84 25.03 -0.63 15.82
N HIS A 85 23.85 -0.04 15.54
CA HIS A 85 23.42 0.47 14.23
C HIS A 85 23.13 -0.58 13.14
N LEU A 86 23.30 -1.90 13.38
CA LEU A 86 22.99 -2.91 12.37
C LEU A 86 21.54 -2.79 11.87
N VAL A 87 20.60 -2.73 12.80
CA VAL A 87 19.18 -2.63 12.47
C VAL A 87 18.85 -1.33 11.75
N ALA A 88 19.44 -0.21 12.19
CA ALA A 88 19.22 1.09 11.53
C ALA A 88 19.76 1.11 10.09
N SER A 89 20.94 0.53 9.87
CA SER A 89 21.53 0.44 8.53
C SER A 89 20.76 -0.52 7.62
N ALA A 90 20.32 -1.67 8.15
CA ALA A 90 19.50 -2.62 7.40
C ALA A 90 18.14 -2.02 7.03
N TYR A 91 17.50 -1.31 7.95
CA TYR A 91 16.23 -0.64 7.71
C TYR A 91 16.37 0.51 6.69
N ALA A 92 17.44 1.29 6.78
CA ALA A 92 17.74 2.32 5.80
C ALA A 92 18.03 1.73 4.41
N ALA A 93 18.80 0.64 4.33
CA ALA A 93 19.06 -0.07 3.09
C ALA A 93 17.76 -0.63 2.48
N GLN A 94 16.90 -1.24 3.29
CA GLN A 94 15.58 -1.72 2.85
C GLN A 94 14.71 -0.58 2.30
N ALA A 95 14.67 0.56 2.99
CA ALA A 95 13.88 1.71 2.56
C ALA A 95 14.38 2.31 1.24
N LEU A 96 15.71 2.33 1.04
CA LEU A 96 16.34 2.87 -0.17
C LEU A 96 16.28 1.89 -1.36
N LEU A 97 16.56 0.61 -1.13
CA LEU A 97 16.69 -0.39 -2.20
C LEU A 97 15.36 -1.05 -2.56
N LEU A 98 14.50 -1.30 -1.56
CA LEU A 98 13.23 -2.02 -1.73
C LEU A 98 12.02 -1.10 -1.55
N GLY A 99 12.19 0.19 -1.80
CA GLY A 99 11.13 1.18 -1.64
C GLY A 99 9.85 0.78 -2.39
N GLN A 100 8.76 0.57 -1.66
CA GLN A 100 7.45 0.19 -2.21
C GLN A 100 6.89 1.20 -3.23
N ALA A 101 7.43 2.42 -3.26
CA ALA A 101 7.05 3.45 -4.20
C ALA A 101 7.28 3.03 -5.66
N ALA A 102 8.38 2.33 -5.95
CA ALA A 102 8.70 1.88 -7.30
C ALA A 102 7.71 0.84 -7.82
N GLY A 103 7.32 -0.14 -6.97
CA GLY A 103 6.33 -1.15 -7.34
C GLY A 103 4.95 -0.55 -7.62
N ASN A 104 4.50 0.37 -6.76
CA ASN A 104 3.22 1.06 -6.94
C ASN A 104 3.22 1.97 -8.18
N ALA A 105 4.34 2.63 -8.47
CA ALA A 105 4.47 3.47 -9.66
C ALA A 105 4.46 2.65 -10.95
N ASN A 106 5.13 1.50 -10.96
CA ASN A 106 5.09 0.60 -12.10
C ASN A 106 3.68 0.04 -12.34
N ALA A 107 2.99 -0.36 -11.27
CA ALA A 107 1.59 -0.78 -11.36
C ALA A 107 0.69 0.34 -11.91
N ALA A 108 0.86 1.58 -11.44
CA ALA A 108 0.14 2.72 -11.98
C ALA A 108 0.41 2.91 -13.49
N GLY A 109 1.68 2.81 -13.92
CA GLY A 109 2.04 2.87 -15.34
C GLY A 109 1.33 1.80 -16.18
N GLN A 110 1.30 0.55 -15.70
CA GLN A 110 0.59 -0.53 -16.37
C GLN A 110 -0.92 -0.30 -16.45
N TYR A 111 -1.55 0.19 -15.39
CA TYR A 111 -2.98 0.50 -15.40
C TYR A 111 -3.31 1.64 -16.37
N PHE A 112 -2.48 2.69 -16.42
CA PHE A 112 -2.67 3.79 -17.38
C PHE A 112 -2.57 3.31 -18.82
N LEU A 113 -1.57 2.49 -19.14
CA LEU A 113 -1.40 1.93 -20.47
C LEU A 113 -2.56 0.99 -20.87
N ARG A 114 -3.03 0.16 -19.94
CA ARG A 114 -4.17 -0.72 -20.18
C ARG A 114 -5.47 0.06 -20.38
N ALA A 115 -5.68 1.13 -19.62
CA ALA A 115 -6.85 2.00 -19.76
C ALA A 115 -6.87 2.76 -21.09
N GLY A 116 -5.71 3.05 -21.70
CA GLY A 116 -5.58 3.71 -23.01
C GLY A 116 -5.61 2.76 -24.21
N LYS A 117 -5.58 1.43 -24.00
CA LYS A 117 -5.67 0.44 -25.08
C LYS A 117 -7.11 0.05 -25.35
N ASP A 118 -7.41 -0.26 -26.61
CA ASP A 118 -8.72 -0.80 -27.02
C ASP A 118 -9.08 -2.07 -26.25
N PRO A 119 -10.34 -2.23 -25.80
CA PRO A 119 -10.81 -3.40 -25.06
C PRO A 119 -10.58 -4.74 -25.80
N ASN A 120 -10.48 -4.72 -27.13
CA ASN A 120 -10.28 -5.90 -27.97
C ASN A 120 -8.81 -6.38 -28.01
N ARG A 121 -7.88 -5.63 -27.44
CA ARG A 121 -6.45 -5.97 -27.38
C ARG A 121 -5.98 -6.32 -25.96
N VAL A 122 -6.87 -6.88 -25.17
CA VAL A 122 -6.57 -7.39 -23.82
C VAL A 122 -5.70 -8.63 -23.97
N GLY A 123 -4.40 -8.49 -23.82
CA GLY A 123 -3.43 -9.60 -23.94
C GLY A 123 -2.11 -9.23 -24.61
N GLU A 124 -2.04 -8.08 -25.31
CA GLU A 124 -0.75 -7.57 -25.76
C GLU A 124 0.07 -7.08 -24.57
N GLU A 125 1.28 -7.61 -24.45
CA GLU A 125 2.25 -7.14 -23.44
C GLU A 125 2.38 -5.63 -23.52
N THR A 126 2.16 -4.96 -22.40
CA THR A 126 2.40 -3.53 -22.29
C THR A 126 3.90 -3.30 -22.41
N ASP A 127 4.28 -2.39 -23.29
CA ASP A 127 5.68 -2.01 -23.46
C ASP A 127 6.28 -1.59 -22.10
N GLU A 128 7.24 -2.36 -21.64
CA GLU A 128 7.83 -2.24 -20.30
C GLU A 128 8.48 -0.87 -20.08
N TRP A 129 9.08 -0.30 -21.12
CA TRP A 129 9.71 1.01 -21.06
C TRP A 129 8.69 2.15 -20.93
N SER A 130 7.59 2.06 -21.66
CA SER A 130 6.49 3.03 -21.57
C SER A 130 5.83 3.01 -20.18
N SER A 131 5.63 1.81 -19.60
CA SER A 131 5.12 1.66 -18.23
C SER A 131 6.04 2.29 -17.19
N LYS A 132 7.36 2.07 -17.29
CA LYS A 132 8.36 2.66 -16.41
C LYS A 132 8.40 4.20 -16.55
N GLY A 133 8.31 4.70 -17.78
CA GLY A 133 8.26 6.15 -18.06
C GLY A 133 7.08 6.84 -17.38
N ILE A 134 5.87 6.27 -17.52
CA ILE A 134 4.68 6.78 -16.84
C ILE A 134 4.81 6.67 -15.32
N GLY A 135 5.36 5.56 -14.81
CA GLY A 135 5.62 5.37 -13.39
C GLY A 135 6.52 6.46 -12.80
N ILE A 136 7.61 6.81 -13.48
CA ILE A 136 8.50 7.89 -13.08
C ILE A 136 7.77 9.24 -13.08
N ALA A 137 6.97 9.53 -14.10
CA ALA A 137 6.18 10.76 -14.18
C ALA A 137 5.19 10.86 -13.00
N VAL A 138 4.55 9.75 -12.62
CA VAL A 138 3.65 9.69 -11.44
C VAL A 138 4.40 9.97 -10.15
N ILE A 139 5.60 9.39 -9.95
CA ILE A 139 6.42 9.67 -8.76
C ILE A 139 6.81 11.14 -8.70
N LEU A 140 7.31 11.71 -9.80
CA LEU A 140 7.73 13.10 -9.85
C LEU A 140 6.57 14.07 -9.61
N SER A 141 5.39 13.78 -10.17
CA SER A 141 4.19 14.59 -9.94
C SER A 141 3.72 14.53 -8.49
N ALA A 142 3.74 13.34 -7.87
CA ALA A 142 3.40 13.17 -6.47
C ALA A 142 4.40 13.89 -5.55
N LEU A 143 5.70 13.78 -5.85
CA LEU A 143 6.75 14.47 -5.11
C LEU A 143 6.57 15.99 -5.19
N PHE A 144 6.36 16.52 -6.39
CA PHE A 144 6.12 17.95 -6.62
C PHE A 144 4.87 18.45 -5.87
N MET A 145 3.77 17.71 -5.95
CA MET A 145 2.53 18.07 -5.29
C MET A 145 2.69 18.11 -3.76
N HIS A 146 3.38 17.14 -3.17
CA HIS A 146 3.58 17.10 -1.72
C HIS A 146 4.64 18.09 -1.23
N ALA A 147 5.66 18.39 -2.04
CA ALA A 147 6.71 19.35 -1.70
C ALA A 147 6.23 20.80 -1.85
N ALA A 148 5.57 21.13 -2.96
CA ALA A 148 5.16 22.49 -3.29
C ALA A 148 3.82 22.87 -2.64
N LEU A 149 2.88 21.92 -2.57
CA LEU A 149 1.48 22.16 -2.18
C LEU A 149 0.98 21.12 -1.14
N PRO A 150 1.58 21.06 0.07
CA PRO A 150 1.29 20.00 1.05
C PRO A 150 -0.19 19.95 1.48
N LYS A 151 -0.88 21.09 1.52
CA LYS A 151 -2.30 21.15 1.85
C LYS A 151 -3.18 20.48 0.78
N TYR A 152 -2.89 20.76 -0.48
CA TYR A 152 -3.64 20.18 -1.61
C TYR A 152 -3.31 18.69 -1.77
N GLY A 153 -2.06 18.29 -1.53
CA GLY A 153 -1.64 16.89 -1.50
C GLY A 153 -2.43 16.07 -0.49
N LEU A 154 -2.64 16.59 0.73
CA LEU A 154 -3.46 15.91 1.75
C LEU A 154 -4.94 15.83 1.36
N ILE A 155 -5.50 16.89 0.79
CA ILE A 155 -6.90 16.88 0.33
C ILE A 155 -7.08 15.85 -0.79
N PHE A 156 -6.19 15.86 -1.78
CA PHE A 156 -6.18 14.91 -2.88
C PHE A 156 -6.10 13.46 -2.38
N GLN A 157 -5.17 13.18 -1.49
CA GLN A 157 -4.98 11.86 -0.90
C GLN A 157 -6.23 11.38 -0.13
N ASN A 158 -6.87 12.26 0.64
CA ASN A 158 -8.09 11.91 1.37
C ASN A 158 -9.26 11.64 0.42
N THR A 159 -9.40 12.44 -0.64
CA THR A 159 -10.45 12.25 -1.66
C THR A 159 -10.27 10.92 -2.39
N VAL A 160 -9.05 10.62 -2.82
CA VAL A 160 -8.73 9.33 -3.48
C VAL A 160 -8.95 8.17 -2.52
N GLY A 161 -8.62 8.32 -1.24
CA GLY A 161 -8.88 7.31 -0.21
C GLY A 161 -10.36 7.00 -0.03
N LEU A 162 -11.19 8.03 0.06
CA LEU A 162 -12.64 7.87 0.15
C LEU A 162 -13.19 7.18 -1.11
N PHE A 163 -12.72 7.58 -2.29
CA PHE A 163 -13.13 6.98 -3.55
C PHE A 163 -12.80 5.49 -3.63
N LYS A 164 -11.61 5.06 -3.15
CA LYS A 164 -11.23 3.64 -3.07
C LYS A 164 -12.19 2.85 -2.18
N VAL A 165 -12.56 3.38 -1.02
CA VAL A 165 -13.50 2.74 -0.09
C VAL A 165 -14.88 2.59 -0.75
N VAL A 166 -15.36 3.63 -1.41
CA VAL A 166 -16.66 3.60 -2.12
C VAL A 166 -16.65 2.54 -3.23
N ILE A 167 -15.59 2.47 -4.02
CA ILE A 167 -15.45 1.44 -5.08
C ILE A 167 -15.47 0.04 -4.46
N LEU A 168 -14.73 -0.19 -3.39
CA LEU A 168 -14.72 -1.51 -2.74
C LEU A 168 -16.11 -1.90 -2.22
N LEU A 169 -16.82 -0.97 -1.60
CA LEU A 169 -18.19 -1.22 -1.15
C LEU A 169 -19.12 -1.51 -2.33
N LEU A 170 -19.01 -0.78 -3.43
CA LEU A 170 -19.79 -1.04 -4.64
C LEU A 170 -19.51 -2.43 -5.21
N ILE A 171 -18.24 -2.86 -5.26
CA ILE A 171 -17.86 -4.20 -5.74
C ILE A 171 -18.46 -5.27 -4.82
N VAL A 172 -18.35 -5.12 -3.49
CA VAL A 172 -18.94 -6.06 -2.53
C VAL A 172 -20.45 -6.14 -2.70
N PHE A 173 -21.13 -5.00 -2.83
CA PHE A 173 -22.58 -4.94 -3.04
C PHE A 173 -23.00 -5.57 -4.37
N ALA A 174 -22.29 -5.27 -5.46
CA ALA A 174 -22.58 -5.82 -6.79
C ALA A 174 -22.38 -7.34 -6.88
N LEU A 175 -21.46 -7.90 -6.07
CA LEU A 175 -21.23 -9.35 -6.01
C LEU A 175 -22.16 -10.06 -5.03
N SER A 176 -22.86 -9.33 -4.16
CA SER A 176 -23.82 -9.89 -3.20
C SER A 176 -25.26 -9.96 -3.74
N LEU A 177 -25.53 -9.34 -4.88
CA LEU A 177 -26.78 -9.38 -5.62
C LEU A 177 -26.77 -10.45 -6.72
#